data_68cebac45bb170253fcebd02aad47dcf
#
_entry.id   68cebac45bb170253fcebd02aad47dcf
#
_cell.length_a   1.000
_cell.length_b   1.000
_cell.length_c   1.000
_cell.angle_alpha   90.00
_cell.angle_beta   90.00
_cell.angle_gamma   90.00
#
_symmetry.space_group_name_H-M   'P 1'
#
loop_
_entity.id
_entity.type
_entity.pdbx_description
1 polymer ?
#
loop_
_entity_poly.entity_id
_entity_poly.type
_entity_poly.pdbx_seq_one_letter_code
_entity_poly.pdbx_strand_id
1 'polypeptide(L)'
;MKRFLTLFKIEGKLALRCPDGIIFGVIMPVGILFLIGFIAKDQQAGNSGYTFMQSAFSSLITIGICATAFMGLPMTFSDYRDKKILKHFFVTPVSPRVLLLVETLIAALTAIVSACMISLCAILFFDYHMEGNPFLFLGAYIFVLFSMYGIGMIIAGLSPSLKVTNIICSVVYFPMLFLSGATIPYELFPSPLQHIADVLPLTQGIHVLKDVSMGIWNEQTLLAVGILLLIGILGYQIAIRLFRWD
;
A
#
# COMPACT_ATOMS: atom_id res chain seq x y z
N MET A 1 -22.31 -5.56 -16.33
CA MET A 1 -21.34 -6.62 -16.01
C MET A 1 -20.35 -6.91 -17.13
N LYS A 2 -20.76 -7.25 -18.37
CA LYS A 2 -19.82 -7.58 -19.47
C LYS A 2 -18.78 -6.48 -19.75
N ARG A 3 -19.19 -5.20 -19.77
CA ARG A 3 -18.29 -4.04 -20.03
C ARG A 3 -17.23 -3.86 -18.94
N PHE A 4 -17.59 -4.01 -17.67
CA PHE A 4 -16.65 -3.96 -16.54
C PHE A 4 -15.61 -5.07 -16.65
N LEU A 5 -16.01 -6.31 -16.90
CA LEU A 5 -15.08 -7.44 -17.05
C LEU A 5 -14.15 -7.28 -18.25
N THR A 6 -14.64 -6.71 -19.35
CA THR A 6 -13.79 -6.44 -20.52
C THR A 6 -12.75 -5.37 -20.20
N LEU A 7 -13.15 -4.28 -19.57
CA LEU A 7 -12.22 -3.22 -19.17
C LEU A 7 -11.19 -3.75 -18.17
N PHE A 8 -11.64 -4.48 -17.15
CA PHE A 8 -10.76 -5.11 -16.17
C PHE A 8 -9.72 -6.05 -16.80
N LYS A 9 -10.10 -6.83 -17.81
CA LYS A 9 -9.16 -7.69 -18.56
C LYS A 9 -8.15 -6.89 -19.37
N ILE A 10 -8.58 -5.79 -19.99
CA ILE A 10 -7.69 -4.93 -20.80
C ILE A 10 -6.69 -4.22 -19.90
N GLU A 11 -7.16 -3.53 -18.87
CA GLU A 11 -6.32 -2.78 -17.93
C GLU A 11 -5.42 -3.71 -17.11
N GLY A 12 -5.92 -4.86 -16.68
CA GLY A 12 -5.10 -5.88 -16.03
C GLY A 12 -3.96 -6.40 -16.92
N LYS A 13 -4.21 -6.56 -18.23
CA LYS A 13 -3.14 -6.89 -19.19
C LYS A 13 -2.12 -5.77 -19.36
N LEU A 14 -2.56 -4.52 -19.33
CA LEU A 14 -1.70 -3.34 -19.36
C LEU A 14 -0.84 -3.26 -18.10
N ALA A 15 -1.42 -3.44 -16.92
CA ALA A 15 -0.70 -3.47 -15.65
C ALA A 15 0.40 -4.55 -15.62
N LEU A 16 0.10 -5.77 -16.12
CA LEU A 16 1.10 -6.84 -16.24
C LEU A 16 2.22 -6.55 -17.27
N ARG A 17 2.02 -5.60 -18.16
CA ARG A 17 3.02 -5.17 -19.13
C ARG A 17 3.78 -3.91 -18.68
N CYS A 18 3.37 -3.30 -17.59
CA CYS A 18 4.05 -2.17 -16.97
C CYS A 18 5.13 -2.69 -16.02
N PRO A 19 6.43 -2.70 -16.40
CA PRO A 19 7.49 -3.27 -15.58
C PRO A 19 7.63 -2.55 -14.24
N ASP A 20 7.43 -1.24 -14.22
CA ASP A 20 7.60 -0.43 -13.01
C ASP A 20 6.63 -0.85 -11.88
N GLY A 21 5.37 -1.11 -12.22
CA GLY A 21 4.37 -1.57 -11.25
C GLY A 21 4.70 -2.93 -10.64
N ILE A 22 5.25 -3.85 -11.44
CA ILE A 22 5.65 -5.18 -10.99
C ILE A 22 6.94 -5.09 -10.16
N ILE A 23 7.93 -4.32 -10.63
CA ILE A 23 9.22 -4.18 -9.94
C ILE A 23 9.02 -3.56 -8.56
N PHE A 24 8.38 -2.41 -8.48
CA PHE A 24 8.19 -1.70 -7.20
C PHE A 24 7.08 -2.29 -6.34
N GLY A 25 6.03 -2.82 -6.95
CA GLY A 25 4.89 -3.37 -6.23
C GLY A 25 5.08 -4.80 -5.73
N VAL A 26 5.93 -5.62 -6.37
CA VAL A 26 6.09 -7.05 -6.04
C VAL A 26 7.54 -7.44 -5.84
N ILE A 27 8.42 -7.18 -6.83
CA ILE A 27 9.81 -7.68 -6.79
C ILE A 27 10.60 -7.00 -5.69
N MET A 28 10.51 -5.68 -5.56
CA MET A 28 11.24 -4.90 -4.56
C MET A 28 10.88 -5.31 -3.13
N PRO A 29 9.59 -5.42 -2.73
CA PRO A 29 9.24 -5.87 -1.38
C PRO A 29 9.75 -7.29 -1.07
N VAL A 30 9.66 -8.21 -2.02
CA VAL A 30 10.22 -9.56 -1.88
C VAL A 30 11.75 -9.53 -1.77
N GLY A 31 12.41 -8.68 -2.56
CA GLY A 31 13.86 -8.49 -2.48
C GLY A 31 14.31 -7.96 -1.11
N ILE A 32 13.56 -7.00 -0.55
CA ILE A 32 13.81 -6.47 0.80
C ILE A 32 13.60 -7.57 1.86
N LEU A 33 12.55 -8.40 1.72
CA LEU A 33 12.33 -9.56 2.59
C LEU A 33 13.55 -10.47 2.63
N PHE A 34 14.11 -10.83 1.47
CA PHE A 34 15.30 -11.69 1.40
C PHE A 34 16.53 -11.01 2.00
N LEU A 35 16.76 -9.72 1.71
CA LEU A 35 17.87 -8.97 2.30
C LEU A 35 17.77 -8.96 3.83
N ILE A 36 16.63 -8.58 4.38
CA ILE A 36 16.41 -8.52 5.83
C ILE A 36 16.46 -9.94 6.43
N GLY A 37 15.82 -10.92 5.79
CA GLY A 37 15.77 -12.27 6.28
C GLY A 37 17.14 -12.94 6.36
N PHE A 38 18.02 -12.73 5.37
CA PHE A 38 19.39 -13.28 5.43
C PHE A 38 20.29 -12.57 6.45
N ILE A 39 20.10 -11.24 6.66
CA ILE A 39 20.91 -10.49 7.63
C ILE A 39 20.47 -10.77 9.08
N ALA A 40 19.18 -10.96 9.31
CA ALA A 40 18.60 -11.00 10.65
C ALA A 40 17.92 -12.33 11.02
N LYS A 41 18.23 -13.43 10.29
CA LYS A 41 17.58 -14.73 10.47
C LYS A 41 17.61 -15.23 11.93
N ASP A 42 18.72 -15.03 12.62
CA ASP A 42 18.94 -15.54 13.97
C ASP A 42 18.88 -14.44 15.05
N GLN A 43 18.49 -13.24 14.69
CA GLN A 43 18.42 -12.12 15.64
C GLN A 43 17.03 -12.05 16.29
N GLN A 44 17.00 -11.82 17.59
CA GLN A 44 15.78 -11.48 18.31
C GLN A 44 15.49 -9.99 18.12
N ALA A 45 14.21 -9.63 17.96
CA ALA A 45 13.79 -8.23 17.89
C ALA A 45 13.86 -7.58 19.28
N GLY A 46 15.04 -7.17 19.70
CA GLY A 46 15.26 -6.54 21.02
C GLY A 46 14.89 -7.48 22.18
N ASN A 47 14.27 -6.93 23.23
CA ASN A 47 13.81 -7.68 24.43
C ASN A 47 12.36 -8.21 24.30
N SER A 48 11.77 -8.20 23.10
CA SER A 48 10.34 -8.45 22.92
C SER A 48 9.93 -9.93 22.88
N GLY A 49 10.87 -10.87 22.90
CA GLY A 49 10.60 -12.31 22.80
C GLY A 49 10.19 -12.80 21.41
N TYR A 50 10.03 -11.89 20.44
CA TYR A 50 9.69 -12.20 19.03
C TYR A 50 10.96 -12.26 18.17
N THR A 51 10.89 -13.08 17.10
CA THR A 51 11.94 -13.08 16.09
C THR A 51 11.92 -11.77 15.30
N PHE A 52 13.09 -11.37 14.79
CA PHE A 52 13.18 -10.18 13.95
C PHE A 52 12.24 -10.29 12.74
N MET A 53 12.08 -11.48 12.17
CA MET A 53 11.17 -11.72 11.05
C MET A 53 9.69 -11.50 11.43
N GLN A 54 9.26 -11.92 12.64
CA GLN A 54 7.90 -11.66 13.12
C GLN A 54 7.62 -10.16 13.25
N SER A 55 8.59 -9.38 13.71
CA SER A 55 8.46 -7.93 13.79
C SER A 55 8.46 -7.25 12.42
N ALA A 56 9.32 -7.70 11.49
CA ALA A 56 9.48 -7.09 10.18
C ALA A 56 8.38 -7.50 9.17
N PHE A 57 7.72 -8.64 9.35
CA PHE A 57 6.76 -9.19 8.39
C PHE A 57 5.63 -8.21 8.03
N SER A 58 4.98 -7.64 9.05
CA SER A 58 3.89 -6.69 8.86
C SER A 58 4.34 -5.42 8.14
N SER A 59 5.56 -4.96 8.45
CA SER A 59 6.19 -3.82 7.79
C SER A 59 6.44 -4.11 6.30
N LEU A 60 7.01 -5.27 5.99
CA LEU A 60 7.33 -5.66 4.61
C LEU A 60 6.08 -5.78 3.72
N ILE A 61 5.00 -6.33 4.27
CA ILE A 61 3.72 -6.44 3.55
C ILE A 61 3.16 -5.05 3.17
N THR A 62 3.36 -4.03 4.01
CA THR A 62 2.86 -2.67 3.73
C THR A 62 3.63 -1.96 2.62
N ILE A 63 4.84 -2.40 2.25
CA ILE A 63 5.60 -1.83 1.14
C ILE A 63 4.80 -1.94 -0.17
N GLY A 64 4.16 -3.08 -0.41
CA GLY A 64 3.30 -3.29 -1.59
C GLY A 64 2.08 -2.34 -1.59
N ILE A 65 1.47 -2.11 -0.43
CA ILE A 65 0.38 -1.12 -0.29
C ILE A 65 0.91 0.29 -0.60
N CYS A 66 2.04 0.66 -0.02
CA CYS A 66 2.66 1.97 -0.20
C CYS A 66 2.98 2.24 -1.67
N ALA A 67 3.61 1.27 -2.36
CA ALA A 67 3.95 1.39 -3.77
C ALA A 67 2.71 1.56 -4.66
N THR A 68 1.69 0.75 -4.47
CA THR A 68 0.47 0.82 -5.28
C THR A 68 -0.38 2.06 -4.97
N ALA A 69 -0.45 2.49 -3.70
CA ALA A 69 -1.23 3.65 -3.27
C ALA A 69 -0.60 4.98 -3.72
N PHE A 70 0.72 5.14 -3.54
CA PHE A 70 1.38 6.44 -3.71
C PHE A 70 2.13 6.57 -5.04
N MET A 71 2.49 5.48 -5.70
CA MET A 71 3.11 5.50 -7.04
C MET A 71 2.16 4.97 -8.10
N GLY A 72 1.56 3.80 -7.90
CA GLY A 72 0.72 3.13 -8.90
C GLY A 72 -0.49 3.95 -9.32
N LEU A 73 -1.44 4.14 -8.43
CA LEU A 73 -2.72 4.81 -8.73
C LEU A 73 -2.56 6.25 -9.23
N PRO A 74 -1.82 7.16 -8.54
CA PRO A 74 -1.73 8.55 -9.00
C PRO A 74 -1.07 8.67 -10.36
N MET A 75 -0.04 7.87 -10.63
CA MET A 75 0.68 7.90 -11.91
C MET A 75 -0.20 7.43 -13.06
N THR A 76 -0.95 6.34 -12.88
CA THR A 76 -1.89 5.82 -13.89
C THR A 76 -2.95 6.86 -14.25
N PHE A 77 -3.56 7.52 -13.27
CA PHE A 77 -4.58 8.54 -13.54
C PHE A 77 -4.02 9.79 -14.20
N SER A 78 -2.80 10.19 -13.82
CA SER A 78 -2.14 11.32 -14.46
C SER A 78 -1.73 11.01 -15.89
N ASP A 79 -1.27 9.81 -16.18
CA ASP A 79 -0.97 9.36 -17.54
C ASP A 79 -2.23 9.36 -18.42
N TYR A 80 -3.36 8.88 -17.89
CA TYR A 80 -4.64 8.91 -18.60
C TYR A 80 -5.13 10.35 -18.88
N ARG A 81 -4.85 11.28 -17.95
CA ARG A 81 -5.16 12.70 -18.13
C ARG A 81 -4.26 13.32 -19.19
N ASP A 82 -2.95 13.15 -19.10
CA ASP A 82 -1.98 13.68 -20.06
C ASP A 82 -2.24 13.18 -21.49
N LYS A 83 -2.56 11.91 -21.65
CA LYS A 83 -2.93 11.29 -22.92
C LYS A 83 -4.35 11.57 -23.36
N LYS A 84 -5.11 12.36 -22.58
CA LYS A 84 -6.53 12.69 -22.84
C LYS A 84 -7.45 11.45 -22.92
N ILE A 85 -7.02 10.32 -22.38
CA ILE A 85 -7.78 9.06 -22.40
C ILE A 85 -9.10 9.23 -21.67
N LEU A 86 -9.11 9.97 -20.54
CA LEU A 86 -10.33 10.25 -19.78
C LEU A 86 -11.40 10.95 -20.65
N LYS A 87 -11.02 11.85 -21.56
CA LYS A 87 -11.94 12.52 -22.48
C LYS A 87 -12.56 11.56 -23.49
N HIS A 88 -11.83 10.56 -23.93
CA HIS A 88 -12.39 9.53 -24.83
C HIS A 88 -13.44 8.66 -24.15
N PHE A 89 -13.36 8.48 -22.83
CA PHE A 89 -14.40 7.72 -22.10
C PHE A 89 -15.76 8.44 -22.06
N PHE A 90 -15.82 9.77 -22.20
CA PHE A 90 -17.10 10.50 -22.25
C PHE A 90 -17.92 10.19 -23.52
N VAL A 91 -17.27 9.81 -24.61
CA VAL A 91 -17.96 9.40 -25.85
C VAL A 91 -18.23 7.90 -25.92
N THR A 92 -17.74 7.13 -24.92
CA THR A 92 -18.00 5.71 -24.80
C THR A 92 -19.15 5.44 -23.84
N PRO A 93 -19.84 4.30 -23.94
CA PRO A 93 -20.89 3.93 -23.00
C PRO A 93 -20.35 3.45 -21.63
N VAL A 94 -19.08 3.69 -21.31
CA VAL A 94 -18.43 3.35 -20.04
C VAL A 94 -18.21 4.64 -19.27
N SER A 95 -18.77 4.73 -18.06
CA SER A 95 -18.56 5.92 -17.23
C SER A 95 -17.12 5.97 -16.73
N PRO A 96 -16.51 7.17 -16.65
CA PRO A 96 -15.17 7.32 -16.06
C PRO A 96 -15.05 6.78 -14.64
N ARG A 97 -16.13 6.76 -13.87
CA ARG A 97 -16.17 6.13 -12.53
C ARG A 97 -15.88 4.63 -12.56
N VAL A 98 -16.29 3.95 -13.62
CA VAL A 98 -16.00 2.52 -13.80
C VAL A 98 -14.51 2.30 -14.04
N LEU A 99 -13.86 3.19 -14.80
CA LEU A 99 -12.42 3.15 -15.00
C LEU A 99 -11.67 3.34 -13.68
N LEU A 100 -12.05 4.34 -12.87
CA LEU A 100 -11.47 4.55 -11.53
C LEU A 100 -11.57 3.30 -10.66
N LEU A 101 -12.75 2.68 -10.64
CA LEU A 101 -12.97 1.47 -9.86
C LEU A 101 -12.11 0.30 -10.36
N VAL A 102 -11.99 0.14 -11.67
CA VAL A 102 -11.18 -0.92 -12.30
C VAL A 102 -9.71 -0.74 -11.95
N GLU A 103 -9.16 0.46 -12.10
CA GLU A 103 -7.76 0.74 -11.77
C GLU A 103 -7.47 0.54 -10.27
N THR A 104 -8.38 1.01 -9.42
CA THR A 104 -8.26 0.79 -7.96
C THR A 104 -8.25 -0.70 -7.61
N LEU A 105 -9.10 -1.50 -8.27
CA LEU A 105 -9.14 -2.95 -8.09
C LEU A 105 -7.87 -3.64 -8.61
N ILE A 106 -7.34 -3.21 -9.73
CA ILE A 106 -6.09 -3.76 -10.28
C ILE A 106 -4.92 -3.43 -9.35
N ALA A 107 -4.81 -2.20 -8.87
CA ALA A 107 -3.81 -1.81 -7.89
C ALA A 107 -3.94 -2.62 -6.59
N ALA A 108 -5.17 -2.84 -6.10
CA ALA A 108 -5.45 -3.68 -4.94
C ALA A 108 -5.02 -5.13 -5.16
N LEU A 109 -5.32 -5.70 -6.33
CA LEU A 109 -4.87 -7.04 -6.68
C LEU A 109 -3.34 -7.14 -6.73
N THR A 110 -2.65 -6.14 -7.27
CA THR A 110 -1.19 -6.09 -7.28
C THR A 110 -0.64 -6.07 -5.85
N ALA A 111 -1.20 -5.27 -4.95
CA ALA A 111 -0.82 -5.24 -3.54
C ALA A 111 -1.09 -6.58 -2.84
N ILE A 112 -2.23 -7.23 -3.11
CA ILE A 112 -2.57 -8.56 -2.55
C ILE A 112 -1.60 -9.62 -3.08
N VAL A 113 -1.29 -9.62 -4.38
CA VAL A 113 -0.29 -10.53 -4.96
C VAL A 113 1.07 -10.35 -4.30
N SER A 114 1.50 -9.09 -4.08
CA SER A 114 2.72 -8.77 -3.35
C SER A 114 2.70 -9.35 -1.92
N ALA A 115 1.62 -9.14 -1.19
CA ALA A 115 1.44 -9.66 0.16
C ALA A 115 1.47 -11.21 0.20
N CYS A 116 0.80 -11.85 -0.75
CA CYS A 116 0.83 -13.31 -0.89
C CYS A 116 2.24 -13.83 -1.18
N MET A 117 2.99 -13.17 -2.07
CA MET A 117 4.36 -13.54 -2.39
C MET A 117 5.29 -13.38 -1.19
N ILE A 118 5.18 -12.26 -0.46
CA ILE A 118 5.94 -12.01 0.77
C ILE A 118 5.60 -13.08 1.81
N SER A 119 4.32 -13.36 2.05
CA SER A 119 3.87 -14.37 3.01
C SER A 119 4.38 -15.76 2.65
N LEU A 120 4.29 -16.15 1.37
CA LEU A 120 4.79 -17.43 0.88
C LEU A 120 6.30 -17.55 1.08
N CYS A 121 7.06 -16.51 0.71
CA CYS A 121 8.51 -16.50 0.88
C CYS A 121 8.91 -16.51 2.36
N ALA A 122 8.21 -15.76 3.23
CA ALA A 122 8.47 -15.75 4.67
C ALA A 122 8.24 -17.12 5.31
N ILE A 123 7.18 -17.82 4.94
CA ILE A 123 6.88 -19.17 5.44
C ILE A 123 7.91 -20.20 4.91
N LEU A 124 8.21 -20.18 3.60
CA LEU A 124 9.04 -21.22 2.98
C LEU A 124 10.53 -21.09 3.31
N PHE A 125 11.05 -19.86 3.41
CA PHE A 125 12.51 -19.62 3.53
C PHE A 125 12.94 -19.19 4.93
N PHE A 126 12.02 -18.60 5.72
CA PHE A 126 12.35 -18.01 7.02
C PHE A 126 11.54 -18.58 8.18
N ASP A 127 10.80 -19.67 7.93
CA ASP A 127 10.03 -20.39 8.96
C ASP A 127 9.09 -19.48 9.77
N TYR A 128 8.49 -18.50 9.06
CA TYR A 128 7.56 -17.55 9.67
C TYR A 128 6.25 -18.22 10.04
N HIS A 129 5.86 -18.07 11.31
CA HIS A 129 4.55 -18.50 11.81
C HIS A 129 3.78 -17.29 12.36
N MET A 130 2.58 -17.11 11.87
CA MET A 130 1.68 -16.06 12.38
C MET A 130 0.99 -16.58 13.65
N GLU A 131 1.06 -15.82 14.74
CA GLU A 131 0.40 -16.17 16.00
C GLU A 131 -1.07 -15.74 16.01
N GLY A 132 -1.39 -14.68 15.28
CA GLY A 132 -2.73 -14.13 15.15
C GLY A 132 -3.62 -14.90 14.17
N ASN A 133 -4.89 -14.48 14.08
CA ASN A 133 -5.85 -15.08 13.15
C ASN A 133 -5.61 -14.57 11.71
N PRO A 134 -5.33 -15.46 10.71
CA PRO A 134 -5.06 -15.06 9.33
C PRO A 134 -6.23 -14.33 8.65
N PHE A 135 -7.47 -14.68 9.00
CA PHE A 135 -8.65 -14.00 8.42
C PHE A 135 -8.78 -12.58 8.94
N LEU A 136 -8.48 -12.37 10.23
CA LEU A 136 -8.48 -11.04 10.83
C LEU A 136 -7.35 -10.20 10.24
N PHE A 137 -6.17 -10.80 10.02
CA PHE A 137 -5.05 -10.15 9.35
C PHE A 137 -5.38 -9.73 7.92
N LEU A 138 -6.06 -10.59 7.16
CA LEU A 138 -6.53 -10.23 5.80
C LEU A 138 -7.52 -9.06 5.86
N GLY A 139 -8.44 -9.06 6.82
CA GLY A 139 -9.38 -7.95 7.03
C GLY A 139 -8.66 -6.65 7.36
N ALA A 140 -7.69 -6.69 8.28
CA ALA A 140 -6.85 -5.55 8.64
C ALA A 140 -6.03 -5.06 7.43
N TYR A 141 -5.48 -5.98 6.63
CA TYR A 141 -4.74 -5.65 5.42
C TYR A 141 -5.59 -4.88 4.41
N ILE A 142 -6.79 -5.37 4.12
CA ILE A 142 -7.75 -4.70 3.22
C ILE A 142 -8.15 -3.33 3.77
N PHE A 143 -8.31 -3.22 5.08
CA PHE A 143 -8.63 -1.95 5.74
C PHE A 143 -7.50 -0.93 5.62
N VAL A 144 -6.24 -1.32 5.88
CA VAL A 144 -5.06 -0.47 5.70
C VAL A 144 -4.93 -0.05 4.23
N LEU A 145 -5.09 -1.00 3.30
CA LEU A 145 -5.06 -0.75 1.87
C LEU A 145 -6.12 0.30 1.46
N PHE A 146 -7.36 0.15 1.94
CA PHE A 146 -8.42 1.12 1.71
C PHE A 146 -8.03 2.51 2.20
N SER A 147 -7.48 2.62 3.40
CA SER A 147 -7.07 3.91 3.99
C SER A 147 -5.95 4.59 3.20
N MET A 148 -4.92 3.84 2.80
CA MET A 148 -3.80 4.36 2.00
C MET A 148 -4.25 4.78 0.60
N TYR A 149 -5.17 4.03 -0.01
CA TYR A 149 -5.71 4.39 -1.32
C TYR A 149 -6.54 5.68 -1.30
N GLY A 150 -7.17 6.01 -0.17
CA GLY A 150 -7.80 7.31 0.03
C GLY A 150 -6.82 8.47 -0.17
N ILE A 151 -5.61 8.38 0.38
CA ILE A 151 -4.55 9.38 0.20
C ILE A 151 -4.04 9.39 -1.25
N GLY A 152 -3.79 8.21 -1.82
CA GLY A 152 -3.35 8.08 -3.22
C GLY A 152 -4.33 8.72 -4.20
N MET A 153 -5.62 8.56 -3.96
CA MET A 153 -6.67 9.18 -4.77
C MET A 153 -6.73 10.70 -4.63
N ILE A 154 -6.38 11.28 -3.47
CA ILE A 154 -6.21 12.75 -3.33
C ILE A 154 -5.07 13.22 -4.22
N ILE A 155 -3.92 12.53 -4.19
CA ILE A 155 -2.76 12.88 -5.03
C ILE A 155 -3.15 12.80 -6.52
N ALA A 156 -3.86 11.75 -6.93
CA ALA A 156 -4.36 11.59 -8.29
C ALA A 156 -5.30 12.74 -8.72
N GLY A 157 -6.14 13.21 -7.79
CA GLY A 157 -7.07 14.32 -8.04
C GLY A 157 -6.40 15.68 -8.16
N LEU A 158 -5.37 15.94 -7.35
CA LEU A 158 -4.65 17.22 -7.28
C LEU A 158 -3.66 17.44 -8.42
N SER A 159 -3.10 16.36 -8.96
CA SER A 159 -1.97 16.43 -9.88
C SER A 159 -2.38 16.86 -11.30
N PRO A 160 -1.87 17.98 -11.82
CA PRO A 160 -2.26 18.50 -13.13
C PRO A 160 -1.57 17.79 -14.30
N SER A 161 -0.42 17.17 -14.10
CA SER A 161 0.38 16.52 -15.15
C SER A 161 1.21 15.37 -14.59
N LEU A 162 1.62 14.44 -15.47
CA LEU A 162 2.43 13.28 -15.10
C LEU A 162 3.76 13.68 -14.41
N LYS A 163 4.40 14.76 -14.88
CA LYS A 163 5.65 15.27 -14.27
C LYS A 163 5.43 15.74 -12.83
N VAL A 164 4.38 16.53 -12.59
CA VAL A 164 4.04 17.03 -11.24
C VAL A 164 3.62 15.88 -10.33
N THR A 165 2.85 14.92 -10.86
CA THR A 165 2.46 13.71 -10.14
C THR A 165 3.67 12.94 -9.65
N ASN A 166 4.65 12.72 -10.53
CA ASN A 166 5.87 11.98 -10.17
C ASN A 166 6.62 12.65 -9.00
N ILE A 167 6.73 13.98 -9.01
CA ILE A 167 7.36 14.73 -7.92
C ILE A 167 6.57 14.55 -6.61
N ILE A 168 5.25 14.77 -6.63
CA ILE A 168 4.41 14.65 -5.45
C ILE A 168 4.45 13.21 -4.91
N CYS A 169 4.30 12.23 -5.80
CA CYS A 169 4.39 10.81 -5.44
C CYS A 169 5.72 10.48 -4.78
N SER A 170 6.83 10.94 -5.34
CA SER A 170 8.16 10.69 -4.79
C SER A 170 8.33 11.33 -3.40
N VAL A 171 7.88 12.58 -3.24
CA VAL A 171 7.94 13.31 -1.96
C VAL A 171 7.07 12.65 -0.88
N VAL A 172 5.96 12.00 -1.25
CA VAL A 172 5.10 11.29 -0.30
C VAL A 172 5.59 9.85 -0.08
N TYR A 173 5.93 9.14 -1.16
CA TYR A 173 6.30 7.73 -1.11
C TYR A 173 7.58 7.46 -0.34
N PHE A 174 8.68 8.19 -0.63
CA PHE A 174 9.96 7.91 0.00
C PHE A 174 9.97 8.18 1.51
N PRO A 175 9.45 9.30 2.04
CA PRO A 175 9.32 9.45 3.48
C PRO A 175 8.42 8.37 4.11
N MET A 176 7.29 8.04 3.49
CA MET A 176 6.44 6.95 3.97
C MET A 176 7.19 5.62 4.01
N LEU A 177 7.98 5.31 2.98
CA LEU A 177 8.73 4.06 2.90
C LEU A 177 9.84 3.97 3.97
N PHE A 178 10.62 5.04 4.15
CA PHE A 178 11.80 5.00 5.02
C PHE A 178 11.51 5.39 6.47
N LEU A 179 10.59 6.31 6.72
CA LEU A 179 10.31 6.82 8.06
C LEU A 179 9.16 6.10 8.77
N SER A 180 8.36 5.29 8.07
CA SER A 180 7.23 4.59 8.69
C SER A 180 7.60 3.30 9.42
N GLY A 181 8.84 2.84 9.29
CA GLY A 181 9.22 1.51 9.78
C GLY A 181 9.00 0.39 8.76
N ALA A 182 8.65 0.72 7.49
CA ALA A 182 8.40 -0.30 6.46
C ALA A 182 9.67 -1.01 5.99
N THR A 183 10.79 -0.30 5.88
CA THR A 183 12.08 -0.85 5.44
C THR A 183 13.07 -1.06 6.58
N ILE A 184 13.03 -0.17 7.56
CA ILE A 184 13.86 -0.25 8.78
C ILE A 184 12.88 -0.42 9.93
N PRO A 185 13.02 -1.48 10.76
CA PRO A 185 12.11 -1.69 11.89
C PRO A 185 12.02 -0.46 12.79
N TYR A 186 10.79 -0.10 13.14
CA TYR A 186 10.47 1.07 13.97
C TYR A 186 11.23 1.08 15.31
N GLU A 187 11.47 -0.10 15.87
CA GLU A 187 12.16 -0.29 17.14
C GLU A 187 13.63 0.15 17.10
N LEU A 188 14.22 0.24 15.91
CA LEU A 188 15.61 0.70 15.72
C LEU A 188 15.72 2.24 15.61
N PHE A 189 14.58 2.93 15.53
CA PHE A 189 14.60 4.39 15.42
C PHE A 189 14.95 5.07 16.75
N PRO A 190 15.78 6.12 16.75
CA PRO A 190 15.93 6.99 17.91
C PRO A 190 14.61 7.72 18.23
N SER A 191 14.39 8.04 19.50
CA SER A 191 13.11 8.61 19.98
C SER A 191 12.58 9.81 19.16
N PRO A 192 13.40 10.77 18.69
CA PRO A 192 12.89 11.87 17.87
C PRO A 192 12.32 11.39 16.52
N LEU A 193 12.91 10.33 15.94
CA LEU A 193 12.46 9.78 14.67
C LEU A 193 11.17 8.96 14.84
N GLN A 194 11.01 8.28 15.97
CA GLN A 194 9.77 7.59 16.33
C GLN A 194 8.58 8.56 16.39
N HIS A 195 8.73 9.73 17.00
CA HIS A 195 7.67 10.75 17.05
C HIS A 195 7.27 11.26 15.67
N ILE A 196 8.23 11.37 14.73
CA ILE A 196 7.92 11.72 13.34
C ILE A 196 7.20 10.56 12.65
N ALA A 197 7.66 9.34 12.86
CA ALA A 197 7.06 8.13 12.31
C ALA A 197 5.60 7.98 12.77
N ASP A 198 5.29 8.23 14.04
CA ASP A 198 3.95 8.08 14.62
C ASP A 198 2.88 8.96 13.95
N VAL A 199 3.29 10.07 13.34
CA VAL A 199 2.39 10.95 12.57
C VAL A 199 2.06 10.37 11.20
N LEU A 200 2.89 9.45 10.69
CA LEU A 200 2.70 8.90 9.35
C LEU A 200 1.56 7.87 9.32
N PRO A 201 0.61 8.00 8.39
CA PRO A 201 -0.50 7.05 8.26
C PRO A 201 -0.05 5.61 8.02
N LEU A 202 1.05 5.42 7.28
CA LEU A 202 1.58 4.08 7.01
C LEU A 202 2.09 3.41 8.28
N THR A 203 2.71 4.17 9.20
CA THR A 203 3.16 3.67 10.50
C THR A 203 1.98 3.13 11.31
N GLN A 204 0.86 3.86 11.34
CA GLN A 204 -0.36 3.39 11.99
C GLN A 204 -0.88 2.09 11.35
N GLY A 205 -0.78 1.98 10.02
CA GLY A 205 -1.10 0.74 9.30
C GLY A 205 -0.19 -0.43 9.68
N ILE A 206 1.11 -0.18 9.82
CA ILE A 206 2.09 -1.18 10.26
C ILE A 206 1.78 -1.65 11.68
N HIS A 207 1.49 -0.73 12.60
CA HIS A 207 1.12 -1.08 13.98
C HIS A 207 -0.12 -1.98 14.04
N VAL A 208 -1.19 -1.61 13.32
CA VAL A 208 -2.40 -2.43 13.24
C VAL A 208 -2.11 -3.83 12.70
N LEU A 209 -1.36 -3.93 11.60
CA LEU A 209 -1.02 -5.23 11.01
C LEU A 209 -0.10 -6.06 11.91
N LYS A 210 0.85 -5.42 12.59
CA LYS A 210 1.75 -6.07 13.53
C LYS A 210 1.00 -6.66 14.72
N ASP A 211 0.16 -5.85 15.36
CA ASP A 211 -0.63 -6.28 16.52
C ASP A 211 -1.58 -7.42 16.16
N VAL A 212 -2.27 -7.31 15.01
CA VAL A 212 -3.15 -8.37 14.51
C VAL A 212 -2.37 -9.65 14.16
N SER A 213 -1.16 -9.53 13.58
CA SER A 213 -0.32 -10.70 13.26
C SER A 213 0.20 -11.43 14.49
N MET A 214 0.36 -10.71 15.60
CA MET A 214 0.79 -11.24 16.90
C MET A 214 -0.39 -11.62 17.81
N GLY A 215 -1.64 -11.38 17.38
CA GLY A 215 -2.84 -11.63 18.18
C GLY A 215 -3.02 -10.69 19.38
N ILE A 216 -2.36 -9.53 19.36
CA ILE A 216 -2.39 -8.54 20.44
C ILE A 216 -3.42 -7.47 20.10
N TRP A 217 -4.24 -7.09 21.11
CA TRP A 217 -5.20 -5.99 20.98
C TRP A 217 -5.00 -5.00 22.12
N ASN A 218 -4.52 -3.81 21.79
CA ASN A 218 -4.25 -2.73 22.73
C ASN A 218 -5.12 -1.50 22.42
N GLU A 219 -5.24 -0.59 23.37
CA GLU A 219 -5.91 0.71 23.15
C GLU A 219 -5.24 1.50 22.00
N GLN A 220 -3.93 1.39 21.85
CA GLN A 220 -3.18 2.02 20.77
C GLN A 220 -3.59 1.48 19.40
N THR A 221 -3.86 0.17 19.28
CA THR A 221 -4.36 -0.46 18.05
C THR A 221 -5.73 0.11 17.67
N LEU A 222 -6.62 0.32 18.63
CA LEU A 222 -7.93 0.92 18.39
C LEU A 222 -7.82 2.38 17.94
N LEU A 223 -6.92 3.16 18.53
CA LEU A 223 -6.65 4.53 18.10
C LEU A 223 -6.10 4.57 16.66
N ALA A 224 -5.16 3.68 16.33
CA ALA A 224 -4.62 3.56 14.97
C ALA A 224 -5.71 3.21 13.95
N VAL A 225 -6.59 2.27 14.27
CA VAL A 225 -7.76 1.93 13.44
C VAL A 225 -8.68 3.15 13.27
N GLY A 226 -8.96 3.91 14.32
CA GLY A 226 -9.76 5.14 14.26
C GLY A 226 -9.15 6.19 13.33
N ILE A 227 -7.85 6.44 13.46
CA ILE A 227 -7.09 7.38 12.60
C ILE A 227 -7.16 6.93 11.14
N LEU A 228 -6.87 5.66 10.87
CA LEU A 228 -6.89 5.12 9.51
C LEU A 228 -8.29 5.17 8.88
N LEU A 229 -9.33 4.93 9.66
CA LEU A 229 -10.71 5.04 9.20
C LEU A 229 -11.06 6.47 8.79
N LEU A 230 -10.68 7.44 9.62
CA LEU A 230 -10.85 8.86 9.31
C LEU A 230 -10.10 9.25 8.04
N ILE A 231 -8.84 8.84 7.92
CA ILE A 231 -8.00 9.12 6.74
C ILE A 231 -8.64 8.50 5.49
N GLY A 232 -9.08 7.25 5.55
CA GLY A 232 -9.74 6.59 4.43
C GLY A 232 -11.01 7.33 3.99
N ILE A 233 -11.94 7.57 4.90
CA ILE A 233 -13.22 8.23 4.60
C ILE A 233 -12.99 9.64 4.05
N LEU A 234 -12.19 10.46 4.75
CA LEU A 234 -11.88 11.83 4.33
C LEU A 234 -11.12 11.83 3.00
N GLY A 235 -10.19 10.88 2.83
CA GLY A 235 -9.42 10.73 1.61
C GLY A 235 -10.31 10.53 0.38
N TYR A 236 -11.24 9.59 0.45
CA TYR A 236 -12.18 9.36 -0.66
C TYR A 236 -13.16 10.52 -0.86
N GLN A 237 -13.66 11.14 0.22
CA GLN A 237 -14.56 12.31 0.09
C GLN A 237 -13.86 13.48 -0.60
N ILE A 238 -12.62 13.78 -0.20
CA ILE A 238 -11.80 14.84 -0.80
C ILE A 238 -11.47 14.48 -2.25
N ALA A 239 -11.06 13.24 -2.50
CA ALA A 239 -10.74 12.78 -3.84
C ALA A 239 -11.92 12.94 -4.81
N ILE A 240 -13.12 12.54 -4.42
CA ILE A 240 -14.33 12.69 -5.26
C ILE A 240 -14.60 14.16 -5.62
N ARG A 241 -14.31 15.09 -4.71
CA ARG A 241 -14.51 16.54 -4.94
C ARG A 241 -13.41 17.16 -5.80
N LEU A 242 -12.17 16.69 -5.64
CA LEU A 242 -11.00 17.23 -6.34
C LEU A 242 -10.77 16.59 -7.70
N PHE A 243 -11.38 15.44 -7.96
CA PHE A 243 -11.12 14.70 -9.19
C PHE A 243 -11.66 15.47 -10.40
N ARG A 244 -10.73 16.05 -11.16
CA ARG A 244 -11.03 16.73 -12.42
C ARG A 244 -11.03 15.70 -13.53
N TRP A 245 -12.13 15.68 -14.28
CA TRP A 245 -12.32 14.80 -15.43
C TRP A 245 -11.82 15.44 -16.75
N ASP A 246 -11.31 16.66 -16.67
CA ASP A 246 -10.93 17.48 -17.83
C ASP A 246 -9.50 17.22 -18.30
#